data_68db007f6c7ea0c5ea448353a49a8c26
#
_entry.id   68db007f6c7ea0c5ea448353a49a8c26
#
_cell.length_a   1.000
_cell.length_b   1.000
_cell.length_c   1.000
_cell.angle_alpha   90.00
_cell.angle_beta   90.00
_cell.angle_gamma   90.00
#
_symmetry.space_group_name_H-M   'P 1'
#
loop_
_entity.id
_entity.type
_entity.pdbx_description
1 polymer ?
#
loop_
_entity_poly.entity_id
_entity_poly.type
_entity_poly.pdbx_seq_one_letter_code
_entity_poly.pdbx_strand_id
1 'polypeptide(L)'
;MVKIILPERDFDYELQALVASFFPGQQIQVEVCGGEAGTGNTVEDREPLATINIKWSQYKISADFRAKSFLISRQSFVTGDGDWHKHIDKSAHPYRTYYKNVLKKLVFCLIKDFPEEMLPEGLIRHIPAWGTMTGVRPVKIVMDEILKGRDIASIRESLDSVYCLDSEKAGLAIQVAAREAELLKKADYGNRYSLYIGIPFCPSTCLYCSFASNPYYRELADAYLEALFKEMEYSSHIFKDRNLTSIYIGGGTPTALNALQLSKLMEALHKYFPVDKSVEFTVEAGRPDSITEEKLKVLHTHGTGRISVNPQTMQQKTLDIIGRRHTARQTADAFNLARKNGFDNINMDLITGLPGETAGDFKDTLSQIKELAPDSLTIH
;
A
#
# COMPACT_ATOMS: atom_id res chain seq x y z
N MET A 1 3.59 -24.59 9.61
CA MET A 1 2.53 -23.73 10.14
C MET A 1 2.94 -23.21 11.51
N VAL A 2 2.71 -21.91 11.79
CA VAL A 2 2.87 -21.31 13.14
C VAL A 2 1.49 -20.92 13.66
N LYS A 3 1.20 -21.26 14.93
CA LYS A 3 -0.10 -21.02 15.57
C LYS A 3 -0.02 -19.88 16.58
N ILE A 4 -0.99 -18.97 16.54
CA ILE A 4 -1.16 -17.90 17.53
C ILE A 4 -2.45 -18.17 18.29
N ILE A 5 -2.38 -18.21 19.62
CA ILE A 5 -3.54 -18.41 20.49
C ILE A 5 -3.80 -17.11 21.25
N LEU A 6 -5.02 -16.58 21.09
CA LEU A 6 -5.46 -15.31 21.66
C LEU A 6 -6.62 -15.54 22.64
N PRO A 7 -6.78 -14.69 23.67
CA PRO A 7 -7.97 -14.75 24.54
C PRO A 7 -9.24 -14.21 23.87
N GLU A 8 -9.11 -13.29 22.92
CA GLU A 8 -10.20 -12.67 22.15
C GLU A 8 -9.71 -12.20 20.78
N ARG A 9 -10.58 -11.85 19.82
CA ARG A 9 -10.24 -11.45 18.44
C ARG A 9 -9.65 -10.04 18.30
N ASP A 10 -9.30 -9.39 19.39
CA ASP A 10 -8.60 -8.11 19.30
C ASP A 10 -7.15 -8.30 18.83
N PHE A 11 -6.70 -7.47 17.88
CA PHE A 11 -5.35 -7.47 17.32
C PHE A 11 -4.91 -8.74 16.57
N ASP A 12 -5.82 -9.62 16.20
CA ASP A 12 -5.55 -10.85 15.47
C ASP A 12 -4.83 -10.58 14.14
N TYR A 13 -5.34 -9.64 13.34
CA TYR A 13 -4.74 -9.25 12.06
C TYR A 13 -3.34 -8.67 12.22
N GLU A 14 -3.15 -7.77 13.18
CA GLU A 14 -1.86 -7.11 13.43
C GLU A 14 -0.79 -8.10 13.91
N LEU A 15 -1.19 -9.08 14.72
CA LEU A 15 -0.28 -10.12 15.21
C LEU A 15 0.02 -11.14 14.12
N GLN A 16 -0.98 -11.54 13.34
CA GLN A 16 -0.77 -12.42 12.19
C GLN A 16 0.23 -11.82 11.20
N ALA A 17 0.07 -10.54 10.84
CA ALA A 17 0.98 -9.83 9.95
C ALA A 17 2.41 -9.73 10.53
N LEU A 18 2.53 -9.49 11.84
CA LEU A 18 3.84 -9.43 12.51
C LEU A 18 4.52 -10.80 12.50
N VAL A 19 3.81 -11.86 12.88
CA VAL A 19 4.39 -13.22 12.93
C VAL A 19 4.74 -13.71 11.52
N ALA A 20 3.90 -13.41 10.52
CA ALA A 20 4.18 -13.72 9.13
C ALA A 20 5.48 -13.06 8.62
N SER A 21 5.80 -11.86 9.09
CA SER A 21 7.05 -11.18 8.73
C SER A 21 8.31 -11.85 9.30
N PHE A 22 8.18 -12.59 10.40
CA PHE A 22 9.27 -13.41 10.95
C PHE A 22 9.44 -14.75 10.22
N PHE A 23 8.36 -15.32 9.72
CA PHE A 23 8.31 -16.65 9.12
C PHE A 23 7.71 -16.61 7.71
N PRO A 24 8.39 -15.96 6.74
CA PRO A 24 7.88 -15.85 5.38
C PRO A 24 7.70 -17.25 4.75
N GLY A 25 6.59 -17.42 4.03
CA GLY A 25 6.22 -18.70 3.41
C GLY A 25 5.56 -19.71 4.36
N GLN A 26 5.48 -19.42 5.66
CA GLN A 26 4.74 -20.24 6.62
C GLN A 26 3.28 -19.80 6.73
N GLN A 27 2.39 -20.77 6.84
CA GLN A 27 1.00 -20.48 7.19
C GLN A 27 0.92 -20.05 8.66
N ILE A 28 0.27 -18.90 8.92
CA ILE A 28 0.02 -18.39 10.27
C ILE A 28 -1.47 -18.58 10.58
N GLN A 29 -1.75 -19.40 11.58
CA GLN A 29 -3.10 -19.65 12.05
C GLN A 29 -3.36 -18.92 13.37
N VAL A 30 -4.48 -18.20 13.45
CA VAL A 30 -4.92 -17.55 14.69
C VAL A 30 -6.11 -18.31 15.26
N GLU A 31 -6.04 -18.66 16.54
CA GLU A 31 -7.09 -19.32 17.30
C GLU A 31 -7.46 -18.47 18.51
N VAL A 32 -8.75 -18.41 18.83
CA VAL A 32 -9.26 -17.66 19.99
C VAL A 32 -9.78 -18.63 21.04
N CYS A 33 -9.31 -18.48 22.28
CA CYS A 33 -9.75 -19.32 23.39
C CYS A 33 -11.26 -19.10 23.68
N GLY A 34 -12.07 -20.17 23.62
CA GLY A 34 -13.51 -20.12 23.96
C GLY A 34 -14.44 -19.68 22.83
N GLY A 35 -13.95 -19.45 21.61
CA GLY A 35 -14.77 -19.25 20.42
C GLY A 35 -15.15 -20.59 19.78
N GLU A 36 -16.39 -20.72 19.30
CA GLU A 36 -16.76 -21.82 18.40
C GLU A 36 -15.79 -21.81 17.21
N ALA A 37 -15.27 -22.98 16.86
CA ALA A 37 -14.41 -23.15 15.70
C ALA A 37 -15.13 -22.60 14.47
N GLY A 38 -14.67 -21.48 13.94
CA GLY A 38 -15.26 -20.90 12.72
C GLY A 38 -15.25 -21.95 11.62
N THR A 39 -16.41 -22.15 10.99
CA THR A 39 -16.63 -23.03 9.85
C THR A 39 -15.84 -22.54 8.62
N GLY A 40 -14.55 -22.71 8.67
CA GLY A 40 -13.64 -22.43 7.56
C GLY A 40 -12.74 -23.63 7.37
N ASN A 41 -12.98 -24.37 6.29
CA ASN A 41 -12.21 -25.48 5.71
C ASN A 41 -11.36 -26.30 6.70
N THR A 42 -11.69 -27.55 6.84
CA THR A 42 -10.90 -28.60 7.50
C THR A 42 -9.46 -28.60 6.97
N VAL A 43 -8.61 -27.80 7.60
CA VAL A 43 -7.16 -27.93 7.46
C VAL A 43 -6.77 -29.17 8.26
N GLU A 44 -6.12 -30.14 7.63
CA GLU A 44 -5.57 -31.34 8.26
C GLU A 44 -4.97 -30.96 9.63
N ASP A 45 -5.26 -31.76 10.67
CA ASP A 45 -4.74 -31.67 12.04
C ASP A 45 -3.22 -31.94 12.06
N ARG A 46 -2.44 -31.07 11.47
CA ARG A 46 -0.97 -31.11 11.57
C ARG A 46 -0.55 -30.36 12.82
N GLU A 47 0.23 -30.99 13.67
CA GLU A 47 0.84 -30.31 14.80
C GLU A 47 1.60 -29.05 14.34
N PRO A 48 1.39 -27.90 15.00
CA PRO A 48 2.08 -26.67 14.64
C PRO A 48 3.59 -26.79 14.90
N LEU A 49 4.40 -26.26 14.00
CA LEU A 49 5.86 -26.18 14.18
C LEU A 49 6.23 -25.30 15.38
N ALA A 50 5.45 -24.27 15.63
CA ALA A 50 5.59 -23.39 16.77
C ALA A 50 4.24 -22.81 17.19
N THR A 51 4.12 -22.45 18.47
CA THR A 51 2.91 -21.86 19.05
C THR A 51 3.27 -20.61 19.85
N ILE A 52 2.52 -19.54 19.61
CA ILE A 52 2.59 -18.31 20.40
C ILE A 52 1.28 -18.21 21.18
N ASN A 53 1.37 -18.32 22.50
CA ASN A 53 0.20 -18.20 23.38
C ASN A 53 0.24 -16.83 24.06
N ILE A 54 -0.79 -16.03 23.86
CA ILE A 54 -0.87 -14.66 24.37
C ILE A 54 -2.03 -14.59 25.37
N LYS A 55 -1.77 -14.00 26.50
CA LYS A 55 -2.76 -13.69 27.54
C LYS A 55 -2.63 -12.21 27.88
N TRP A 56 -3.75 -11.54 27.99
CA TRP A 56 -3.77 -10.15 28.44
C TRP A 56 -4.87 -9.89 29.47
N SER A 57 -4.59 -8.94 30.32
CA SER A 57 -5.53 -8.33 31.23
C SER A 57 -5.45 -6.82 31.05
N GLN A 58 -6.21 -6.08 31.82
CA GLN A 58 -6.24 -4.62 31.75
C GLN A 58 -4.86 -3.95 31.81
N TYR A 59 -3.91 -4.50 32.61
CA TYR A 59 -2.61 -3.87 32.86
C TYR A 59 -1.41 -4.74 32.49
N LYS A 60 -1.63 -5.98 32.10
CA LYS A 60 -0.54 -6.93 31.88
C LYS A 60 -0.78 -7.77 30.64
N ILE A 61 0.25 -7.85 29.82
CA ILE A 61 0.32 -8.76 28.69
C ILE A 61 1.41 -9.78 28.98
N SER A 62 1.12 -11.04 28.76
CA SER A 62 2.11 -12.12 28.79
C SER A 62 2.01 -12.92 27.50
N ALA A 63 3.16 -13.36 27.01
CA ALA A 63 3.23 -14.19 25.82
C ALA A 63 4.28 -15.29 26.01
N ASP A 64 3.94 -16.46 25.54
CA ASP A 64 4.80 -17.65 25.53
C ASP A 64 5.06 -18.04 24.08
N PHE A 65 6.30 -18.32 23.71
CA PHE A 65 6.66 -18.90 22.43
C PHE A 65 7.24 -20.29 22.68
N ARG A 66 6.59 -21.30 22.11
CA ARG A 66 6.98 -22.71 22.20
C ARG A 66 7.30 -23.25 20.82
N ALA A 67 8.45 -23.90 20.70
CA ALA A 67 8.79 -24.71 19.55
C ALA A 67 9.54 -25.95 20.04
N LYS A 68 9.20 -27.14 19.52
CA LYS A 68 9.64 -28.43 20.07
C LYS A 68 9.36 -28.52 21.58
N SER A 69 10.35 -28.89 22.36
CA SER A 69 10.31 -28.96 23.83
C SER A 69 10.71 -27.65 24.52
N PHE A 70 11.13 -26.64 23.76
CA PHE A 70 11.64 -25.39 24.30
C PHE A 70 10.54 -24.33 24.39
N LEU A 71 10.55 -23.57 25.49
CA LEU A 71 9.59 -22.51 25.80
C LEU A 71 10.32 -21.29 26.33
N ILE A 72 10.01 -20.13 25.79
CA ILE A 72 10.34 -18.87 26.45
C ILE A 72 9.07 -18.07 26.74
N SER A 73 9.09 -17.32 27.82
CA SER A 73 7.98 -16.49 28.28
C SER A 73 8.42 -15.07 28.51
N ARG A 74 7.59 -14.12 28.15
CA ARG A 74 7.78 -12.71 28.44
C ARG A 74 6.49 -12.07 28.93
N GLN A 75 6.63 -11.01 29.70
CA GLN A 75 5.52 -10.18 30.14
C GLN A 75 5.85 -8.71 30.02
N SER A 76 4.84 -7.90 29.80
CA SER A 76 4.93 -6.45 29.80
C SER A 76 3.77 -5.85 30.56
N PHE A 77 3.99 -4.72 31.20
CA PHE A 77 2.93 -3.96 31.83
C PHE A 77 2.51 -2.82 30.93
N VAL A 78 1.21 -2.63 30.81
CA VAL A 78 0.62 -1.51 30.08
C VAL A 78 0.48 -0.37 31.08
N THR A 79 1.57 0.37 31.30
CA THR A 79 1.61 1.53 32.19
C THR A 79 1.56 2.79 31.35
N GLY A 80 0.52 3.62 31.52
CA GLY A 80 0.47 4.96 30.92
C GLY A 80 0.89 6.00 31.97
N ASP A 81 1.66 6.99 31.58
CA ASP A 81 1.91 8.19 32.38
C ASP A 81 0.62 9.03 32.37
N GLY A 82 -0.14 8.98 33.46
CA GLY A 82 -1.36 9.76 33.62
C GLY A 82 -2.56 8.98 34.11
N ASP A 83 -3.67 9.66 34.36
CA ASP A 83 -4.95 9.13 34.90
C ASP A 83 -5.67 8.08 33.99
N TRP A 84 -5.00 7.53 33.02
CA TRP A 84 -5.47 6.47 32.12
C TRP A 84 -5.90 5.19 32.86
N HIS A 85 -5.48 5.06 34.12
CA HIS A 85 -5.70 3.86 34.93
C HIS A 85 -7.14 3.70 35.43
N LYS A 86 -7.97 4.74 35.36
CA LYS A 86 -9.29 4.73 36.00
C LYS A 86 -10.43 4.28 35.10
N HIS A 87 -10.32 4.47 33.77
CA HIS A 87 -11.34 4.05 32.81
C HIS A 87 -10.70 3.68 31.47
N ILE A 88 -10.13 2.47 31.38
CA ILE A 88 -9.50 2.02 30.14
C ILE A 88 -10.57 1.44 29.23
N ASP A 89 -11.11 2.29 28.37
CA ASP A 89 -11.83 1.86 27.20
C ASP A 89 -10.82 1.46 26.12
N LYS A 90 -10.66 0.15 25.91
CA LYS A 90 -9.77 -0.39 24.86
C LYS A 90 -10.17 0.10 23.45
N SER A 91 -11.39 0.62 23.28
CA SER A 91 -11.88 1.19 22.03
C SER A 91 -11.40 2.62 21.80
N ALA A 92 -10.97 3.33 22.84
CA ALA A 92 -10.44 4.69 22.70
C ALA A 92 -9.15 4.68 21.86
N HIS A 93 -9.14 5.41 20.75
CA HIS A 93 -8.09 5.35 19.71
C HIS A 93 -6.64 5.50 20.23
N PRO A 94 -6.29 6.45 21.11
CA PRO A 94 -4.92 6.58 21.61
C PRO A 94 -4.49 5.37 22.45
N TYR A 95 -5.36 4.90 23.32
CA TYR A 95 -5.09 3.75 24.19
C TYR A 95 -4.95 2.46 23.40
N ARG A 96 -5.85 2.19 22.44
CA ARG A 96 -5.77 1.03 21.56
C ARG A 96 -4.45 1.01 20.79
N THR A 97 -3.98 2.15 20.32
CA THR A 97 -2.68 2.27 19.62
C THR A 97 -1.51 1.97 20.54
N TYR A 98 -1.51 2.52 21.75
CA TYR A 98 -0.46 2.27 22.76
C TYR A 98 -0.43 0.78 23.13
N TYR A 99 -1.57 0.22 23.50
CA TYR A 99 -1.69 -1.21 23.84
C TYR A 99 -1.19 -2.12 22.72
N LYS A 100 -1.61 -1.86 21.50
CA LYS A 100 -1.15 -2.56 20.30
C LYS A 100 0.38 -2.53 20.16
N ASN A 101 1.00 -1.37 20.37
CA ASN A 101 2.45 -1.24 20.24
C ASN A 101 3.19 -2.02 21.32
N VAL A 102 2.72 -2.00 22.57
CA VAL A 102 3.27 -2.80 23.67
C VAL A 102 3.15 -4.29 23.36
N LEU A 103 1.97 -4.75 22.90
CA LEU A 103 1.73 -6.13 22.53
C LEU A 103 2.63 -6.58 21.37
N LYS A 104 2.71 -5.81 20.29
CA LYS A 104 3.55 -6.12 19.13
C LYS A 104 5.04 -6.17 19.51
N LYS A 105 5.50 -5.21 20.32
CA LYS A 105 6.89 -5.22 20.83
C LYS A 105 7.17 -6.45 21.67
N LEU A 106 6.26 -6.84 22.57
CA LEU A 106 6.42 -8.03 23.39
C LEU A 106 6.60 -9.28 22.51
N VAL A 107 5.70 -9.47 21.51
CA VAL A 107 5.76 -10.61 20.59
C VAL A 107 7.01 -10.56 19.71
N PHE A 108 7.38 -9.38 19.22
CA PHE A 108 8.62 -9.19 18.45
C PHE A 108 9.85 -9.64 19.23
N CYS A 109 10.03 -9.12 20.46
CA CYS A 109 11.16 -9.50 21.31
C CYS A 109 11.13 -10.99 21.67
N LEU A 110 9.95 -11.55 21.93
CA LEU A 110 9.77 -12.95 22.26
C LEU A 110 10.28 -13.85 21.11
N ILE A 111 9.88 -13.57 19.87
CA ILE A 111 10.30 -14.35 18.69
C ILE A 111 11.79 -14.09 18.40
N LYS A 112 12.23 -12.81 18.44
CA LYS A 112 13.61 -12.42 18.16
C LYS A 112 14.62 -13.14 19.06
N ASP A 113 14.32 -13.25 20.35
CA ASP A 113 15.23 -13.78 21.35
C ASP A 113 15.12 -15.30 21.55
N PHE A 114 14.23 -15.97 20.80
CA PHE A 114 14.15 -17.43 20.84
C PHE A 114 15.41 -18.03 20.21
N PRO A 115 16.07 -19.02 20.86
CA PRO A 115 17.28 -19.63 20.33
C PRO A 115 17.03 -20.29 18.96
N GLU A 116 17.88 -19.99 17.99
CA GLU A 116 17.68 -20.45 16.59
C GLU A 116 17.83 -21.98 16.48
N GLU A 117 18.73 -22.54 17.24
CA GLU A 117 18.98 -24.00 17.33
C GLU A 117 17.77 -24.78 17.88
N MET A 118 16.86 -24.12 18.58
CA MET A 118 15.64 -24.73 19.10
C MET A 118 14.45 -24.62 18.14
N LEU A 119 14.61 -23.95 17.01
CA LEU A 119 13.58 -23.92 15.99
C LEU A 119 13.47 -25.28 15.30
N PRO A 120 12.26 -25.73 14.91
CA PRO A 120 12.08 -26.95 14.13
C PRO A 120 12.73 -26.84 12.75
N GLU A 121 13.14 -27.97 12.20
CA GLU A 121 13.59 -28.05 10.82
C GLU A 121 12.49 -27.52 9.88
N GLY A 122 12.88 -26.68 8.92
CA GLY A 122 11.95 -26.03 7.99
C GLY A 122 11.26 -24.77 8.54
N LEU A 123 11.49 -24.37 9.79
CA LEU A 123 11.04 -23.08 10.32
C LEU A 123 12.22 -22.09 10.38
N ILE A 124 12.39 -21.34 9.31
CA ILE A 124 13.45 -20.32 9.20
C ILE A 124 12.91 -18.99 9.69
N ARG A 125 13.60 -18.41 10.68
CA ARG A 125 13.27 -17.10 11.24
C ARG A 125 14.02 -15.98 10.52
N HIS A 126 13.28 -14.95 10.13
CA HIS A 126 13.81 -13.67 9.67
C HIS A 126 13.51 -12.58 10.69
N ILE A 127 14.45 -11.68 10.93
CA ILE A 127 14.20 -10.50 11.76
C ILE A 127 13.71 -9.39 10.84
N PRO A 128 12.44 -8.94 10.95
CA PRO A 128 11.93 -7.89 10.06
C PRO A 128 12.60 -6.55 10.36
N ALA A 129 13.28 -5.98 9.34
CA ALA A 129 14.04 -4.73 9.49
C ALA A 129 13.13 -3.53 9.80
N TRP A 130 11.84 -3.57 9.46
CA TRP A 130 10.83 -2.60 9.86
C TRP A 130 10.24 -2.85 11.26
N GLY A 131 10.84 -3.74 12.03
CA GLY A 131 10.43 -4.05 13.39
C GLY A 131 8.96 -4.45 13.49
N THR A 132 8.23 -3.77 14.36
CA THR A 132 6.79 -4.00 14.55
C THR A 132 5.91 -3.22 13.56
N MET A 133 6.48 -2.44 12.64
CA MET A 133 5.72 -1.64 11.67
C MET A 133 5.32 -2.49 10.46
N THR A 134 4.16 -3.12 10.52
CA THR A 134 3.63 -4.03 9.49
C THR A 134 2.67 -3.36 8.50
N GLY A 135 2.49 -2.04 8.58
CA GLY A 135 1.61 -1.28 7.69
C GLY A 135 2.27 -0.87 6.37
N VAL A 136 1.46 -0.49 5.40
CA VAL A 136 1.92 -0.08 4.05
C VAL A 136 2.57 1.31 3.99
N ARG A 137 2.48 2.11 5.07
CA ARG A 137 3.05 3.46 5.15
C ARG A 137 3.84 3.68 6.44
N PRO A 138 4.99 2.99 6.62
CA PRO A 138 5.78 3.12 7.84
C PRO A 138 6.29 4.55 8.09
N VAL A 139 6.55 5.30 7.03
CA VAL A 139 7.04 6.69 7.08
C VAL A 139 6.02 7.67 7.66
N LYS A 140 4.71 7.38 7.57
CA LYS A 140 3.65 8.27 8.06
C LYS A 140 3.80 8.61 9.55
N ILE A 141 4.15 7.62 10.38
CA ILE A 141 4.33 7.83 11.82
C ILE A 141 5.45 8.84 12.07
N VAL A 142 6.55 8.72 11.34
CA VAL A 142 7.70 9.63 11.43
C VAL A 142 7.33 11.03 10.97
N MET A 143 6.60 11.14 9.86
CA MET A 143 6.14 12.40 9.31
C MET A 143 5.21 13.15 10.28
N ASP A 144 4.26 12.43 10.88
CA ASP A 144 3.34 13.02 11.88
C ASP A 144 4.11 13.60 13.09
N GLU A 145 5.18 12.94 13.53
CA GLU A 145 6.03 13.43 14.63
C GLU A 145 6.88 14.65 14.21
N ILE A 146 7.40 14.66 12.98
CA ILE A 146 8.13 15.82 12.43
C ILE A 146 7.18 17.04 12.31
N LEU A 147 5.97 16.83 11.82
CA LEU A 147 4.97 17.91 11.68
C LEU A 147 4.53 18.48 13.03
N LYS A 148 4.55 17.69 14.11
CA LYS A 148 4.35 18.15 15.50
C LYS A 148 5.56 18.89 16.07
N GLY A 149 6.68 18.97 15.34
CA GLY A 149 7.89 19.67 15.76
C GLY A 149 8.80 18.86 16.70
N ARG A 150 8.59 17.55 16.79
CA ARG A 150 9.46 16.67 17.59
C ARG A 150 10.86 16.58 16.95
N ASP A 151 11.89 16.60 17.76
CA ASP A 151 13.27 16.52 17.29
C ASP A 151 13.63 15.13 16.75
N ILE A 152 14.56 15.09 15.82
CA ILE A 152 14.95 13.86 15.11
C ILE A 152 15.57 12.80 16.02
N ALA A 153 16.29 13.21 17.07
CA ALA A 153 16.91 12.27 18.02
C ALA A 153 15.84 11.52 18.82
N SER A 154 14.85 12.24 19.35
CA SER A 154 13.71 11.67 20.06
C SER A 154 12.83 10.78 19.15
N ILE A 155 12.67 11.15 17.87
CA ILE A 155 11.97 10.30 16.89
C ILE A 155 12.75 9.00 16.69
N ARG A 156 14.06 9.07 16.49
CA ARG A 156 14.92 7.88 16.29
C ARG A 156 14.86 6.95 17.49
N GLU A 157 14.94 7.50 18.70
CA GLU A 157 14.81 6.72 19.93
C GLU A 157 13.46 6.00 20.03
N SER A 158 12.38 6.66 19.63
CA SER A 158 11.05 6.03 19.56
C SER A 158 10.96 4.92 18.52
N LEU A 159 11.60 5.08 17.35
CA LEU A 159 11.62 4.06 16.32
C LEU A 159 12.33 2.78 16.78
N ASP A 160 13.42 2.92 17.53
CA ASP A 160 14.11 1.80 18.15
C ASP A 160 13.33 1.24 19.35
N SER A 161 13.03 2.08 20.34
CA SER A 161 12.49 1.64 21.63
C SER A 161 11.03 1.16 21.57
N VAL A 162 10.18 1.76 20.74
CA VAL A 162 8.76 1.41 20.63
C VAL A 162 8.51 0.43 19.49
N TYR A 163 9.12 0.69 18.32
CA TYR A 163 8.82 -0.05 17.10
C TYR A 163 9.87 -1.09 16.72
N CYS A 164 11.01 -1.17 17.41
CA CYS A 164 12.10 -2.11 17.17
C CYS A 164 12.64 -2.06 15.72
N LEU A 165 12.68 -0.88 15.12
CA LEU A 165 13.23 -0.72 13.77
C LEU A 165 14.74 -0.94 13.77
N ASP A 166 15.21 -1.54 12.67
CA ASP A 166 16.62 -1.53 12.35
C ASP A 166 17.12 -0.10 12.11
N SER A 167 18.38 0.18 12.47
CA SER A 167 18.96 1.53 12.42
C SER A 167 18.99 2.11 11.00
N GLU A 168 19.21 1.28 9.97
CA GLU A 168 19.21 1.68 8.56
C GLU A 168 17.79 2.08 8.13
N LYS A 169 16.78 1.26 8.48
CA LYS A 169 15.38 1.54 8.17
C LYS A 169 14.85 2.75 8.93
N ALA A 170 15.27 2.95 10.19
CA ALA A 170 14.97 4.16 10.94
C ALA A 170 15.56 5.40 10.25
N GLY A 171 16.82 5.33 9.81
CA GLY A 171 17.46 6.39 9.03
C GLY A 171 16.72 6.71 7.73
N LEU A 172 16.37 5.70 6.95
CA LEU A 172 15.60 5.84 5.71
C LEU A 172 14.22 6.48 5.98
N ALA A 173 13.48 6.00 6.97
CA ALA A 173 12.16 6.52 7.32
C ALA A 173 12.22 8.01 7.68
N ILE A 174 13.23 8.44 8.46
CA ILE A 174 13.43 9.83 8.84
C ILE A 174 13.76 10.69 7.60
N GLN A 175 14.66 10.25 6.74
CA GLN A 175 15.05 10.99 5.52
C GLN A 175 13.85 11.20 4.60
N VAL A 176 13.07 10.15 4.34
CA VAL A 176 11.88 10.24 3.48
C VAL A 176 10.83 11.16 4.13
N ALA A 177 10.54 10.98 5.43
CA ALA A 177 9.57 11.80 6.13
C ALA A 177 9.95 13.29 6.16
N ALA A 178 11.22 13.61 6.38
CA ALA A 178 11.71 14.98 6.38
C ALA A 178 11.52 15.62 4.99
N ARG A 179 11.80 14.86 3.93
CA ARG A 179 11.59 15.33 2.55
C ARG A 179 10.12 15.57 2.24
N GLU A 180 9.25 14.63 2.61
CA GLU A 180 7.80 14.78 2.45
C GLU A 180 7.26 15.98 3.24
N ALA A 181 7.70 16.18 4.49
CA ALA A 181 7.30 17.31 5.31
C ALA A 181 7.71 18.66 4.69
N GLU A 182 8.90 18.74 4.08
CA GLU A 182 9.35 19.93 3.35
C GLU A 182 8.45 20.24 2.15
N LEU A 183 8.10 19.22 1.36
CA LEU A 183 7.21 19.36 0.21
C LEU A 183 5.79 19.80 0.64
N LEU A 184 5.25 19.21 1.69
CA LEU A 184 3.93 19.55 2.24
C LEU A 184 3.86 20.99 2.79
N LYS A 185 4.96 21.48 3.43
CA LYS A 185 5.03 22.89 3.86
C LYS A 185 4.92 23.85 2.67
N LYS A 186 5.64 23.54 1.57
CA LYS A 186 5.56 24.37 0.34
C LYS A 186 4.19 24.33 -0.31
N ALA A 187 3.43 23.25 -0.11
CA ALA A 187 2.11 23.06 -0.70
C ALA A 187 0.97 23.69 0.10
N ASP A 188 1.23 24.36 1.24
CA ASP A 188 0.17 24.94 2.13
C ASP A 188 -0.96 23.94 2.44
N TYR A 189 -0.59 22.77 2.94
CA TYR A 189 -1.44 21.59 3.07
C TYR A 189 -2.73 21.81 3.87
N GLY A 190 -2.77 22.81 4.77
CA GLY A 190 -3.91 23.04 5.65
C GLY A 190 -5.18 23.58 4.95
N ASN A 191 -5.03 24.29 3.82
CA ASN A 191 -6.14 24.97 3.12
C ASN A 191 -6.33 24.47 1.67
N ARG A 192 -5.81 23.27 1.36
CA ARG A 192 -5.84 22.71 0.02
C ARG A 192 -6.51 21.33 -0.01
N TYR A 193 -6.90 20.90 -1.20
CA TYR A 193 -7.39 19.55 -1.45
C TYR A 193 -6.78 18.98 -2.72
N SER A 194 -6.75 17.65 -2.80
CA SER A 194 -6.42 16.90 -4.00
C SER A 194 -7.69 16.20 -4.49
N LEU A 195 -7.87 16.15 -5.79
CA LEU A 195 -9.00 15.48 -6.42
C LEU A 195 -8.55 14.15 -7.00
N TYR A 196 -9.16 13.06 -6.54
CA TYR A 196 -9.01 11.74 -7.14
C TYR A 196 -10.31 11.36 -7.86
N ILE A 197 -10.18 10.98 -9.14
CA ILE A 197 -11.29 10.49 -9.95
C ILE A 197 -10.99 9.02 -10.31
N GLY A 198 -11.85 8.13 -9.83
CA GLY A 198 -11.71 6.69 -10.11
C GLY A 198 -12.48 6.27 -11.34
N ILE A 199 -11.85 5.66 -12.33
CA ILE A 199 -12.50 5.07 -13.50
C ILE A 199 -12.48 3.55 -13.36
N PRO A 200 -13.60 2.91 -13.01
CA PRO A 200 -13.62 1.49 -12.64
C PRO A 200 -13.72 0.55 -13.84
N PHE A 201 -13.10 0.90 -14.96
CA PHE A 201 -13.14 0.10 -16.18
C PHE A 201 -11.75 -0.28 -16.63
N CYS A 202 -11.61 -1.53 -17.12
CA CYS A 202 -10.40 -2.03 -17.76
C CYS A 202 -10.74 -2.74 -19.09
N PRO A 203 -9.82 -2.73 -20.07
CA PRO A 203 -9.98 -3.51 -21.30
C PRO A 203 -10.07 -5.02 -21.04
N SER A 204 -9.36 -5.49 -20.01
CA SER A 204 -9.39 -6.87 -19.51
C SER A 204 -8.90 -6.90 -18.06
N THR A 205 -9.28 -7.94 -17.29
CA THR A 205 -8.84 -8.14 -15.92
C THR A 205 -7.47 -8.82 -15.89
N CYS A 206 -6.51 -8.24 -15.17
CA CYS A 206 -5.22 -8.88 -14.90
C CYS A 206 -5.36 -9.86 -13.72
N LEU A 207 -4.72 -11.03 -13.79
CA LEU A 207 -4.90 -12.09 -12.80
C LEU A 207 -4.40 -11.73 -11.38
N TYR A 208 -3.48 -10.78 -11.27
CA TYR A 208 -2.93 -10.31 -9.98
C TYR A 208 -3.68 -9.12 -9.38
N CYS A 209 -4.62 -8.50 -10.13
CA CYS A 209 -5.20 -7.21 -9.75
C CYS A 209 -6.30 -7.39 -8.71
N SER A 210 -6.17 -6.70 -7.58
CA SER A 210 -7.18 -6.63 -6.52
C SER A 210 -8.04 -5.36 -6.56
N PHE A 211 -7.80 -4.45 -7.51
CA PHE A 211 -8.60 -3.25 -7.64
C PHE A 211 -10.00 -3.56 -8.19
N ALA A 212 -10.98 -2.81 -7.68
CA ALA A 212 -12.33 -2.87 -8.23
C ALA A 212 -12.32 -2.38 -9.68
N SER A 213 -12.40 -3.32 -10.62
CA SER A 213 -12.43 -3.02 -12.04
C SER A 213 -13.46 -3.90 -12.75
N ASN A 214 -14.18 -3.28 -13.69
CA ASN A 214 -15.18 -3.95 -14.51
C ASN A 214 -14.71 -3.99 -15.96
N PRO A 215 -15.10 -4.99 -16.74
CA PRO A 215 -14.94 -4.94 -18.18
C PRO A 215 -15.60 -3.68 -18.74
N TYR A 216 -14.94 -3.06 -19.72
CA TYR A 216 -15.50 -1.89 -20.36
C TYR A 216 -16.68 -2.27 -21.25
N TYR A 217 -17.85 -1.66 -20.98
CA TYR A 217 -19.03 -1.64 -21.83
C TYR A 217 -19.46 -0.18 -21.99
N ARG A 218 -19.73 0.22 -23.24
CA ARG A 218 -19.99 1.63 -23.57
C ARG A 218 -21.16 2.21 -22.78
N GLU A 219 -22.28 1.49 -22.74
CA GLU A 219 -23.51 1.94 -22.06
C GLU A 219 -23.31 2.07 -20.55
N LEU A 220 -22.55 1.15 -19.96
CA LEU A 220 -22.21 1.19 -18.54
C LEU A 220 -21.27 2.36 -18.22
N ALA A 221 -20.30 2.63 -19.09
CA ALA A 221 -19.39 3.76 -18.94
C ALA A 221 -20.10 5.09 -19.11
N ASP A 222 -21.05 5.22 -20.05
CA ASP A 222 -21.86 6.41 -20.22
C ASP A 222 -22.72 6.68 -18.98
N ALA A 223 -23.42 5.67 -18.43
CA ALA A 223 -24.20 5.79 -17.21
C ALA A 223 -23.34 6.15 -15.99
N TYR A 224 -22.15 5.54 -15.88
CA TYR A 224 -21.18 5.88 -14.83
C TYR A 224 -20.73 7.35 -14.90
N LEU A 225 -20.38 7.83 -16.10
CA LEU A 225 -19.97 9.22 -16.29
C LEU A 225 -21.09 10.21 -15.94
N GLU A 226 -22.33 9.92 -16.26
CA GLU A 226 -23.48 10.74 -15.86
C GLU A 226 -23.60 10.85 -14.32
N ALA A 227 -23.39 9.74 -13.60
CA ALA A 227 -23.40 9.73 -12.15
C ALA A 227 -22.19 10.50 -11.58
N LEU A 228 -21.00 10.27 -12.15
CA LEU A 228 -19.77 10.96 -11.77
C LEU A 228 -19.87 12.48 -11.95
N PHE A 229 -20.47 12.95 -13.03
CA PHE A 229 -20.66 14.40 -13.26
C PHE A 229 -21.53 15.06 -12.19
N LYS A 230 -22.56 14.36 -11.70
CA LYS A 230 -23.38 14.84 -10.56
C LYS A 230 -22.56 14.91 -9.27
N GLU A 231 -21.72 13.90 -9.03
CA GLU A 231 -20.82 13.88 -7.88
C GLU A 231 -19.76 14.99 -7.95
N MET A 232 -19.19 15.23 -9.14
CA MET A 232 -18.26 16.34 -9.38
C MET A 232 -18.91 17.70 -9.12
N GLU A 233 -20.12 17.93 -9.61
CA GLU A 233 -20.89 19.14 -9.34
C GLU A 233 -21.13 19.36 -7.85
N TYR A 234 -21.62 18.33 -7.16
CA TYR A 234 -21.85 18.40 -5.71
C TYR A 234 -20.55 18.66 -4.92
N SER A 235 -19.48 17.95 -5.24
CA SER A 235 -18.18 18.10 -4.59
C SER A 235 -17.59 19.49 -4.81
N SER A 236 -17.77 20.09 -5.99
CA SER A 236 -17.26 21.43 -6.29
C SER A 236 -17.84 22.50 -5.33
N HIS A 237 -19.09 22.35 -4.92
CA HIS A 237 -19.72 23.26 -3.94
C HIS A 237 -19.14 23.10 -2.53
N ILE A 238 -18.78 21.86 -2.14
CA ILE A 238 -18.18 21.60 -0.81
C ILE A 238 -16.78 22.19 -0.70
N PHE A 239 -15.99 22.12 -1.77
CA PHE A 239 -14.59 22.55 -1.78
C PHE A 239 -14.36 23.94 -2.38
N LYS A 240 -15.41 24.72 -2.63
CA LYS A 240 -15.36 26.06 -3.28
C LYS A 240 -14.39 27.05 -2.62
N ASP A 241 -14.25 26.96 -1.28
CA ASP A 241 -13.42 27.87 -0.47
C ASP A 241 -12.01 27.33 -0.22
N ARG A 242 -11.62 26.22 -0.87
CA ARG A 242 -10.31 25.60 -0.77
C ARG A 242 -9.58 25.60 -2.10
N ASN A 243 -8.25 25.54 -2.05
CA ASN A 243 -7.41 25.53 -3.26
C ASN A 243 -7.17 24.09 -3.74
N LEU A 244 -7.44 23.84 -5.01
CA LEU A 244 -7.07 22.58 -5.67
C LEU A 244 -5.55 22.50 -5.85
N THR A 245 -4.92 21.44 -5.35
CA THR A 245 -3.46 21.25 -5.45
C THR A 245 -3.09 20.26 -6.54
N SER A 246 -3.75 19.12 -6.58
CA SER A 246 -3.46 18.08 -7.57
C SER A 246 -4.71 17.35 -8.04
N ILE A 247 -4.64 16.85 -9.24
CA ILE A 247 -5.68 16.03 -9.87
C ILE A 247 -5.06 14.70 -10.25
N TYR A 248 -5.72 13.64 -9.89
CA TYR A 248 -5.32 12.28 -10.26
C TYR A 248 -6.51 11.50 -10.78
N ILE A 249 -6.45 11.08 -12.03
CA ILE A 249 -7.46 10.19 -12.65
C ILE A 249 -6.86 8.81 -12.77
N GLY A 250 -7.40 7.85 -12.04
CA GLY A 250 -6.88 6.49 -11.95
C GLY A 250 -7.97 5.46 -11.73
N GLY A 251 -7.65 4.38 -11.03
CA GLY A 251 -8.57 3.29 -10.67
C GLY A 251 -8.32 2.03 -11.48
N GLY A 252 -9.19 1.68 -12.41
CA GLY A 252 -8.97 0.60 -13.37
C GLY A 252 -8.01 1.05 -14.47
N THR A 253 -8.55 1.63 -15.53
CA THR A 253 -7.77 2.18 -16.64
C THR A 253 -8.55 3.35 -17.26
N PRO A 254 -8.23 4.61 -16.96
CA PRO A 254 -8.93 5.77 -17.53
C PRO A 254 -9.01 5.76 -19.06
N THR A 255 -7.96 5.29 -19.72
CA THR A 255 -7.93 5.15 -21.18
C THR A 255 -8.75 3.97 -21.73
N ALA A 256 -9.44 3.19 -20.89
CA ALA A 256 -10.49 2.28 -21.33
C ALA A 256 -11.69 3.06 -21.89
N LEU A 257 -11.94 4.28 -21.40
CA LEU A 257 -12.91 5.19 -22.00
C LEU A 257 -12.52 5.54 -23.43
N ASN A 258 -13.50 5.73 -24.32
CA ASN A 258 -13.23 6.23 -25.66
C ASN A 258 -12.89 7.74 -25.65
N ALA A 259 -12.40 8.28 -26.78
CA ALA A 259 -11.94 9.66 -26.86
C ALA A 259 -13.05 10.67 -26.54
N LEU A 260 -14.29 10.39 -26.98
CA LEU A 260 -15.44 11.27 -26.68
C LEU A 260 -15.82 11.27 -25.20
N GLN A 261 -15.78 10.09 -24.55
CA GLN A 261 -16.03 9.97 -23.11
C GLN A 261 -14.94 10.67 -22.29
N LEU A 262 -13.67 10.54 -22.70
CA LEU A 262 -12.56 11.27 -22.09
C LEU A 262 -12.73 12.78 -22.26
N SER A 263 -13.10 13.27 -23.46
CA SER A 263 -13.35 14.69 -23.70
C SER A 263 -14.44 15.22 -22.76
N LYS A 264 -15.57 14.53 -22.66
CA LYS A 264 -16.67 14.89 -21.74
C LYS A 264 -16.20 14.93 -20.28
N LEU A 265 -15.37 13.97 -19.84
CA LEU A 265 -14.81 13.95 -18.49
C LEU A 265 -13.92 15.16 -18.25
N MET A 266 -13.03 15.50 -19.20
CA MET A 266 -12.14 16.66 -19.10
C MET A 266 -12.92 17.97 -19.12
N GLU A 267 -13.93 18.11 -19.98
CA GLU A 267 -14.82 19.28 -20.02
C GLU A 267 -15.57 19.47 -18.68
N ALA A 268 -16.10 18.39 -18.10
CA ALA A 268 -16.74 18.44 -16.80
C ALA A 268 -15.75 18.82 -15.69
N LEU A 269 -14.53 18.33 -15.75
CA LEU A 269 -13.47 18.65 -14.81
C LEU A 269 -13.17 20.16 -14.83
N HIS A 270 -12.95 20.75 -16.01
CA HIS A 270 -12.74 22.19 -16.16
C HIS A 270 -13.97 23.03 -15.80
N LYS A 271 -15.17 22.50 -16.00
CA LYS A 271 -16.42 23.19 -15.62
C LYS A 271 -16.57 23.35 -14.11
N TYR A 272 -16.23 22.30 -13.36
CA TYR A 272 -16.51 22.24 -11.92
C TYR A 272 -15.31 22.57 -11.03
N PHE A 273 -14.08 22.46 -11.52
CA PHE A 273 -12.87 22.65 -10.73
C PHE A 273 -11.86 23.60 -11.40
N PRO A 274 -11.08 24.34 -10.62
CA PRO A 274 -10.06 25.28 -11.14
C PRO A 274 -8.79 24.51 -11.57
N VAL A 275 -8.87 23.73 -12.63
CA VAL A 275 -7.79 22.82 -13.13
C VAL A 275 -6.48 23.56 -13.36
N ASP A 276 -6.53 24.76 -13.95
CA ASP A 276 -5.35 25.59 -14.30
C ASP A 276 -4.53 26.05 -13.08
N LYS A 277 -5.10 25.92 -11.87
CA LYS A 277 -4.43 26.24 -10.61
C LYS A 277 -3.76 25.01 -9.97
N SER A 278 -3.97 23.83 -10.51
CA SER A 278 -3.35 22.61 -9.97
C SER A 278 -1.84 22.59 -10.26
N VAL A 279 -1.07 22.09 -9.28
CA VAL A 279 0.38 21.91 -9.41
C VAL A 279 0.72 20.66 -10.21
N GLU A 280 -0.14 19.66 -10.12
CA GLU A 280 0.01 18.38 -10.82
C GLU A 280 -1.35 17.90 -11.33
N PHE A 281 -1.37 17.49 -12.60
CA PHE A 281 -2.51 16.80 -13.19
C PHE A 281 -2.02 15.50 -13.86
N THR A 282 -2.32 14.38 -13.22
CA THR A 282 -1.91 13.04 -13.64
C THR A 282 -3.10 12.23 -14.11
N VAL A 283 -2.92 11.50 -15.22
CA VAL A 283 -3.87 10.50 -15.72
C VAL A 283 -3.16 9.17 -15.93
N GLU A 284 -3.70 8.09 -15.33
CA GLU A 284 -3.24 6.73 -15.60
C GLU A 284 -3.68 6.31 -17.00
N ALA A 285 -2.78 6.35 -17.97
CA ALA A 285 -2.99 5.69 -19.24
C ALA A 285 -2.73 4.17 -19.18
N GLY A 286 -2.28 3.70 -18.08
CA GLY A 286 -2.06 2.37 -17.49
C GLY A 286 -1.84 1.16 -18.42
N ARG A 287 -2.67 1.00 -19.42
CA ARG A 287 -2.67 -0.14 -20.34
C ARG A 287 -2.24 0.27 -21.74
N PRO A 288 -1.06 -0.18 -22.23
CA PRO A 288 -0.58 0.15 -23.58
C PRO A 288 -1.59 -0.13 -24.70
N ASP A 289 -2.36 -1.21 -24.58
CA ASP A 289 -3.40 -1.61 -25.52
C ASP A 289 -4.65 -0.70 -25.52
N SER A 290 -4.77 0.20 -24.57
CA SER A 290 -5.88 1.17 -24.48
C SER A 290 -5.50 2.60 -24.94
N ILE A 291 -4.22 2.84 -25.21
CA ILE A 291 -3.69 4.15 -25.60
C ILE A 291 -3.86 4.35 -27.12
N THR A 292 -4.46 5.47 -27.50
CA THR A 292 -4.55 5.90 -28.91
C THR A 292 -4.15 7.36 -29.04
N GLU A 293 -3.72 7.78 -30.25
CA GLU A 293 -3.34 9.16 -30.52
C GLU A 293 -4.46 10.16 -30.22
N GLU A 294 -5.71 9.80 -30.54
CA GLU A 294 -6.88 10.63 -30.24
C GLU A 294 -7.07 10.88 -28.75
N LYS A 295 -6.93 9.83 -27.93
CA LYS A 295 -7.04 9.95 -26.47
C LYS A 295 -5.91 10.76 -25.90
N LEU A 296 -4.68 10.57 -26.35
CA LEU A 296 -3.53 11.37 -25.92
C LEU A 296 -3.72 12.85 -26.28
N LYS A 297 -4.21 13.16 -27.47
CA LYS A 297 -4.54 14.55 -27.84
C LYS A 297 -5.60 15.16 -26.92
N VAL A 298 -6.65 14.44 -26.60
CA VAL A 298 -7.67 14.90 -25.64
C VAL A 298 -7.04 15.22 -24.29
N LEU A 299 -6.24 14.29 -23.72
CA LEU A 299 -5.61 14.49 -22.43
C LEU A 299 -4.65 15.70 -22.44
N HIS A 300 -3.81 15.80 -23.45
CA HIS A 300 -2.83 16.88 -23.57
C HIS A 300 -3.52 18.26 -23.76
N THR A 301 -4.56 18.34 -24.62
CA THR A 301 -5.29 19.58 -24.87
C THR A 301 -5.98 20.11 -23.59
N HIS A 302 -6.38 19.22 -22.67
CA HIS A 302 -7.01 19.60 -21.41
C HIS A 302 -6.01 19.74 -20.24
N GLY A 303 -4.72 19.89 -20.51
CA GLY A 303 -3.71 20.24 -19.50
C GLY A 303 -3.20 19.07 -18.64
N THR A 304 -3.43 17.82 -19.06
CA THR A 304 -2.77 16.68 -18.37
C THR A 304 -1.26 16.78 -18.53
N GLY A 305 -0.56 17.05 -17.43
CA GLY A 305 0.88 17.24 -17.41
C GLY A 305 1.66 15.93 -17.22
N ARG A 306 1.06 14.90 -16.63
CA ARG A 306 1.69 13.62 -16.35
C ARG A 306 0.77 12.46 -16.72
N ILE A 307 1.34 11.44 -17.34
CA ILE A 307 0.63 10.18 -17.59
C ILE A 307 1.44 8.99 -17.09
N SER A 308 0.79 7.85 -16.91
CA SER A 308 1.51 6.60 -16.70
C SER A 308 1.27 5.61 -17.85
N VAL A 309 2.33 4.93 -18.29
CA VAL A 309 2.28 3.82 -19.25
C VAL A 309 2.86 2.59 -18.53
N ASN A 310 2.00 1.65 -18.13
CA ASN A 310 2.35 0.61 -17.16
C ASN A 310 2.58 -0.77 -17.82
N PRO A 311 3.82 -1.14 -18.18
CA PRO A 311 4.11 -2.47 -18.73
C PRO A 311 3.93 -3.59 -17.71
N GLN A 312 4.30 -3.36 -16.46
CA GLN A 312 4.52 -4.30 -15.36
C GLN A 312 5.76 -5.18 -15.57
N THR A 313 5.99 -5.65 -16.79
CA THR A 313 7.18 -6.35 -17.27
C THR A 313 7.31 -6.18 -18.78
N MET A 314 8.51 -6.37 -19.31
CA MET A 314 8.78 -6.43 -20.76
C MET A 314 8.96 -7.88 -21.24
N GLN A 315 8.66 -8.88 -20.39
CA GLN A 315 8.74 -10.29 -20.73
C GLN A 315 7.40 -10.79 -21.27
N GLN A 316 7.32 -11.09 -22.56
CA GLN A 316 6.07 -11.51 -23.20
C GLN A 316 5.46 -12.74 -22.53
N LYS A 317 6.28 -13.75 -22.20
CA LYS A 317 5.83 -14.96 -21.50
C LYS A 317 5.09 -14.65 -20.20
N THR A 318 5.58 -13.64 -19.46
CA THR A 318 5.00 -13.23 -18.18
C THR A 318 3.72 -12.42 -18.39
N LEU A 319 3.69 -11.53 -19.39
CA LEU A 319 2.47 -10.80 -19.77
C LEU A 319 1.32 -11.77 -20.07
N ASP A 320 1.60 -12.86 -20.78
CA ASP A 320 0.62 -13.89 -21.10
C ASP A 320 0.12 -14.61 -19.84
N ILE A 321 1.04 -14.97 -18.92
CA ILE A 321 0.70 -15.63 -17.64
C ILE A 321 -0.17 -14.74 -16.76
N ILE A 322 0.11 -13.44 -16.67
CA ILE A 322 -0.66 -12.51 -15.82
C ILE A 322 -1.93 -11.97 -16.47
N GLY A 323 -2.27 -12.45 -17.67
CA GLY A 323 -3.49 -12.10 -18.37
C GLY A 323 -3.48 -10.69 -19.00
N ARG A 324 -2.28 -10.14 -19.30
CA ARG A 324 -2.15 -8.89 -20.06
C ARG A 324 -2.09 -9.19 -21.56
N ARG A 325 -3.00 -8.59 -22.33
CA ARG A 325 -3.15 -8.90 -23.76
C ARG A 325 -2.27 -8.06 -24.68
N HIS A 326 -1.52 -7.07 -24.15
CA HIS A 326 -0.58 -6.29 -24.94
C HIS A 326 0.80 -6.98 -25.02
N THR A 327 1.57 -6.61 -26.03
CA THR A 327 2.95 -7.07 -26.20
C THR A 327 3.94 -6.05 -25.62
N ALA A 328 5.17 -6.51 -25.30
CA ALA A 328 6.27 -5.61 -24.91
C ALA A 328 6.52 -4.51 -25.95
N ARG A 329 6.41 -4.85 -27.25
CA ARG A 329 6.53 -3.86 -28.35
C ARG A 329 5.43 -2.81 -28.28
N GLN A 330 4.18 -3.18 -28.05
CA GLN A 330 3.09 -2.21 -27.87
C GLN A 330 3.33 -1.25 -26.70
N THR A 331 4.03 -1.68 -25.66
CA THR A 331 4.44 -0.79 -24.57
C THR A 331 5.40 0.30 -25.07
N ALA A 332 6.44 -0.08 -25.82
CA ALA A 332 7.38 0.87 -26.41
C ALA A 332 6.68 1.80 -27.41
N ASP A 333 5.82 1.25 -28.26
CA ASP A 333 5.05 2.03 -29.25
C ASP A 333 4.12 3.05 -28.56
N ALA A 334 3.42 2.66 -27.49
CA ALA A 334 2.55 3.54 -26.71
C ALA A 334 3.34 4.65 -25.99
N PHE A 335 4.50 4.32 -25.43
CA PHE A 335 5.39 5.28 -24.82
C PHE A 335 5.89 6.33 -25.82
N ASN A 336 6.37 5.88 -26.98
CA ASN A 336 6.85 6.76 -28.05
C ASN A 336 5.71 7.62 -28.63
N LEU A 337 4.50 7.05 -28.75
CA LEU A 337 3.33 7.79 -29.17
C LEU A 337 2.97 8.89 -28.16
N ALA A 338 3.08 8.63 -26.87
CA ALA A 338 2.86 9.63 -25.83
C ALA A 338 3.89 10.76 -25.91
N ARG A 339 5.18 10.45 -26.06
CA ARG A 339 6.23 11.45 -26.30
C ARG A 339 5.93 12.31 -27.51
N LYS A 340 5.56 11.69 -28.65
CA LYS A 340 5.20 12.40 -29.89
C LYS A 340 4.02 13.36 -29.69
N ASN A 341 3.10 13.06 -28.78
CA ASN A 341 1.94 13.89 -28.47
C ASN A 341 2.22 14.92 -27.34
N GLY A 342 3.49 15.18 -26.97
CA GLY A 342 3.89 16.26 -26.09
C GLY A 342 3.93 15.92 -24.61
N PHE A 343 3.88 14.63 -24.21
CA PHE A 343 4.03 14.26 -22.82
C PHE A 343 5.51 14.15 -22.42
N ASP A 344 5.97 15.09 -21.62
CA ASP A 344 7.35 15.14 -21.11
C ASP A 344 7.51 14.53 -19.71
N ASN A 345 6.41 14.15 -19.06
CA ASN A 345 6.39 13.49 -17.75
C ASN A 345 5.62 12.18 -17.83
N ILE A 346 6.33 11.10 -18.12
CA ILE A 346 5.75 9.75 -18.23
C ILE A 346 6.33 8.85 -17.14
N ASN A 347 5.44 8.29 -16.33
CA ASN A 347 5.77 7.25 -15.37
C ASN A 347 5.56 5.85 -15.98
N MET A 348 6.37 4.89 -15.56
CA MET A 348 6.16 3.48 -15.88
C MET A 348 6.14 2.64 -14.60
N ASP A 349 5.16 1.73 -14.48
CA ASP A 349 5.08 0.82 -13.33
C ASP A 349 5.59 -0.57 -13.72
N LEU A 350 6.42 -1.14 -12.83
CA LEU A 350 6.93 -2.50 -12.91
C LEU A 350 6.54 -3.28 -11.65
N ILE A 351 6.42 -4.60 -11.80
CA ILE A 351 6.22 -5.52 -10.68
C ILE A 351 7.38 -6.51 -10.65
N THR A 352 8.01 -6.67 -9.48
CA THR A 352 9.03 -7.71 -9.24
C THR A 352 8.39 -9.00 -8.74
N GLY A 353 8.99 -10.15 -9.05
CA GLY A 353 8.52 -11.43 -8.53
C GLY A 353 7.23 -11.92 -9.17
N LEU A 354 6.93 -11.53 -10.41
CA LEU A 354 5.81 -12.06 -11.17
C LEU A 354 5.99 -13.56 -11.44
N PRO A 355 4.90 -14.33 -11.57
CA PRO A 355 4.95 -15.76 -11.81
C PRO A 355 5.79 -16.11 -13.04
N GLY A 356 6.75 -17.02 -12.86
CA GLY A 356 7.63 -17.49 -13.94
C GLY A 356 8.77 -16.54 -14.31
N GLU A 357 8.97 -15.41 -13.61
CA GLU A 357 10.10 -14.52 -13.81
C GLU A 357 11.29 -14.87 -12.93
N THR A 358 12.46 -14.76 -13.51
CA THR A 358 13.75 -14.83 -12.84
C THR A 358 14.33 -13.43 -12.61
N ALA A 359 15.35 -13.33 -11.77
CA ALA A 359 16.11 -12.08 -11.62
C ALA A 359 16.77 -11.62 -12.95
N GLY A 360 17.08 -12.55 -13.85
CA GLY A 360 17.57 -12.27 -15.21
C GLY A 360 16.52 -11.61 -16.08
N ASP A 361 15.29 -12.14 -16.07
CA ASP A 361 14.15 -11.56 -16.81
C ASP A 361 13.85 -10.13 -16.33
N PHE A 362 13.90 -9.89 -15.02
CA PHE A 362 13.67 -8.55 -14.47
C PHE A 362 14.80 -7.58 -14.83
N LYS A 363 16.07 -8.02 -14.84
CA LYS A 363 17.21 -7.19 -15.31
C LYS A 363 17.06 -6.83 -16.79
N ASP A 364 16.62 -7.76 -17.62
CA ASP A 364 16.33 -7.49 -19.03
C ASP A 364 15.19 -6.47 -19.19
N THR A 365 14.11 -6.62 -18.42
CA THR A 365 13.03 -5.64 -18.37
C THR A 365 13.57 -4.25 -18.00
N LEU A 366 14.40 -4.12 -16.95
CA LEU A 366 14.99 -2.86 -16.55
C LEU A 366 15.88 -2.24 -17.67
N SER A 367 16.62 -3.06 -18.41
CA SER A 367 17.44 -2.60 -19.55
C SER A 367 16.58 -2.00 -20.64
N GLN A 368 15.50 -2.67 -21.04
CA GLN A 368 14.56 -2.16 -22.05
C GLN A 368 13.85 -0.88 -21.60
N ILE A 369 13.44 -0.79 -20.32
CA ILE A 369 12.83 0.42 -19.77
C ILE A 369 13.83 1.59 -19.72
N LYS A 370 15.10 1.31 -19.40
CA LYS A 370 16.15 2.32 -19.41
C LYS A 370 16.37 2.93 -20.80
N GLU A 371 16.24 2.14 -21.86
CA GLU A 371 16.32 2.64 -23.25
C GLU A 371 15.16 3.57 -23.60
N LEU A 372 13.96 3.31 -23.07
CA LEU A 372 12.79 4.19 -23.23
C LEU A 372 12.96 5.51 -22.47
N ALA A 373 13.74 5.52 -21.40
CA ALA A 373 14.04 6.69 -20.56
C ALA A 373 12.77 7.41 -20.04
N PRO A 374 11.91 6.73 -19.24
CA PRO A 374 10.80 7.41 -18.59
C PRO A 374 11.29 8.41 -17.55
N ASP A 375 10.47 9.43 -17.25
CA ASP A 375 10.82 10.48 -16.28
C ASP A 375 10.72 9.95 -14.83
N SER A 376 9.88 8.96 -14.61
CA SER A 376 9.78 8.27 -13.33
C SER A 376 9.45 6.78 -13.51
N LEU A 377 9.86 5.99 -12.53
CA LEU A 377 9.65 4.55 -12.48
C LEU A 377 9.13 4.17 -11.11
N THR A 378 8.04 3.41 -11.07
CA THR A 378 7.50 2.82 -9.84
C THR A 378 7.72 1.32 -9.90
N ILE A 379 8.34 0.74 -8.86
CA ILE A 379 8.59 -0.70 -8.77
C ILE A 379 7.82 -1.25 -7.58
N HIS A 380 6.91 -2.16 -7.85
CA HIS A 380 6.11 -2.87 -6.87
C HIS A 380 6.66 -4.26 -6.56
#